data_6db241e470155e2f386d10051aa85087
#
_entry.id   6db241e470155e2f386d10051aa85087
#
_cell.length_a   1.000
_cell.length_b   1.000
_cell.length_c   1.000
_cell.angle_alpha   90.00
_cell.angle_beta   90.00
_cell.angle_gamma   90.00
#
_symmetry.space_group_name_H-M   'P 1'
#
loop_
_entity.id
_entity.type
_entity.pdbx_description
1 polymer ?
#
loop_
_entity_poly.entity_id
_entity_poly.type
_entity_poly.pdbx_seq_one_letter_code
_entity_poly.pdbx_strand_id
1 'polypeptide(L)'
;MNTAAFTSLRRAVCAASLALTGAAASAAAFAPDRLTVPKGFQIELLTDAVPNARAMTLGRFADGKGVVYVGSMGEGKVYAVEIDQGRARRVHTIASDLTLPAGVAYRNGQLYVSAVSRILRFDGIDDRLDKPPTPVLVTDKLPAETHHGAKFLAFGPDGRLYVATGAPCNVCVPDAAHGIIQRMRPDASEPETVARGVRNSVGFDWSPTDQALWFTDNGRDMLGDDLPSDELNRATRKDQHFGFPYCHQGDLADPEFGAQRRCTDFVAPAAQLGAHVATLGMRFYNGTQFPPDYRGNIFVAEHGSWNRSSKSGYQVVRVVLDAQGRVLRHEPFVQGWLHRNLIGREAVGGRPADVLVLPDGSLLISDDQGGAIYRVRHVAP
;
A
#
# COMPACT_ATOMS: atom_id res chain seq x y z
N MET A 1 -51.22 -75.71 2.02
CA MET A 1 -52.02 -74.55 1.57
C MET A 1 -52.15 -73.60 2.74
N ASN A 2 -51.36 -72.66 2.84
CA ASN A 2 -51.54 -71.55 3.78
C ASN A 2 -50.63 -70.34 3.29
N THR A 3 -51.25 -69.36 2.80
CA THR A 3 -50.66 -68.12 2.36
C THR A 3 -50.55 -67.19 3.56
N ALA A 4 -49.32 -66.80 3.94
CA ALA A 4 -49.04 -65.82 4.95
C ALA A 4 -48.78 -64.50 4.31
N ALA A 5 -49.56 -63.46 4.61
CA ALA A 5 -49.43 -62.08 4.17
C ALA A 5 -48.37 -61.39 5.01
N PHE A 6 -47.38 -60.75 4.33
CA PHE A 6 -46.40 -59.90 4.97
C PHE A 6 -46.88 -58.45 4.85
N THR A 7 -47.17 -57.82 5.97
CA THR A 7 -47.48 -56.40 6.12
C THR A 7 -46.18 -55.61 6.27
N SER A 8 -45.84 -54.79 5.29
CA SER A 8 -44.68 -53.91 5.35
C SER A 8 -45.01 -52.61 6.07
N LEU A 9 -44.33 -52.36 7.17
CA LEU A 9 -44.36 -51.12 7.94
C LEU A 9 -43.41 -50.10 7.32
N ARG A 10 -43.93 -49.08 6.65
CA ARG A 10 -43.12 -47.93 6.17
C ARG A 10 -42.86 -46.98 7.34
N ARG A 11 -41.60 -46.88 7.78
CA ARG A 11 -41.15 -45.83 8.68
C ARG A 11 -40.88 -44.56 7.87
N ALA A 12 -41.61 -43.50 8.12
CA ALA A 12 -41.32 -42.17 7.63
C ALA A 12 -40.18 -41.57 8.46
N VAL A 13 -39.05 -41.31 7.83
CA VAL A 13 -37.92 -40.55 8.41
C VAL A 13 -38.15 -39.12 8.05
N CYS A 14 -38.57 -38.29 9.01
CA CYS A 14 -38.56 -36.82 8.88
C CYS A 14 -37.10 -36.33 8.97
N ALA A 15 -36.51 -35.95 7.86
CA ALA A 15 -35.26 -35.23 7.83
C ALA A 15 -35.53 -33.75 8.17
N ALA A 16 -35.18 -33.33 9.37
CA ALA A 16 -35.16 -31.94 9.76
C ALA A 16 -33.90 -31.30 9.20
N SER A 17 -34.03 -30.52 8.13
CA SER A 17 -32.96 -29.71 7.58
C SER A 17 -32.73 -28.51 8.51
N LEU A 18 -31.67 -28.55 9.35
CA LEU A 18 -31.16 -27.36 10.03
C LEU A 18 -30.49 -26.44 8.97
N ALA A 19 -31.17 -25.38 8.59
CA ALA A 19 -30.55 -24.28 7.87
C ALA A 19 -29.61 -23.52 8.85
N LEU A 20 -28.30 -23.76 8.79
CA LEU A 20 -27.32 -22.88 9.40
C LEU A 20 -27.32 -21.59 8.60
N THR A 21 -28.03 -20.59 9.08
CA THR A 21 -27.80 -19.19 8.66
C THR A 21 -26.47 -18.75 9.25
N GLY A 22 -25.42 -18.85 8.45
CA GLY A 22 -24.13 -18.24 8.75
C GLY A 22 -24.33 -16.73 8.83
N ALA A 23 -24.49 -16.19 10.03
CA ALA A 23 -24.32 -14.76 10.24
C ALA A 23 -22.87 -14.45 9.91
N ALA A 24 -22.63 -13.81 8.75
CA ALA A 24 -21.36 -13.14 8.49
C ALA A 24 -21.18 -12.15 9.64
N ALA A 25 -20.20 -12.42 10.51
CA ALA A 25 -19.79 -11.47 11.51
C ALA A 25 -19.27 -10.24 10.75
N SER A 26 -20.09 -9.22 10.63
CA SER A 26 -19.65 -7.90 10.23
C SER A 26 -18.51 -7.54 11.19
N ALA A 27 -17.27 -7.47 10.68
CA ALA A 27 -16.19 -6.90 11.44
C ALA A 27 -16.68 -5.53 11.89
N ALA A 28 -16.79 -5.33 13.20
CA ALA A 28 -17.22 -4.05 13.74
C ALA A 28 -16.30 -3.00 13.15
N ALA A 29 -16.86 -2.03 12.43
CA ALA A 29 -16.10 -0.95 11.84
C ALA A 29 -15.20 -0.35 12.93
N PHE A 30 -13.91 -0.21 12.63
CA PHE A 30 -12.93 0.33 13.57
C PHE A 30 -13.37 1.75 13.93
N ALA A 31 -13.54 2.01 15.23
CA ALA A 31 -13.97 3.32 15.71
C ALA A 31 -12.83 4.34 15.46
N PRO A 32 -13.04 5.36 14.61
CA PRO A 32 -12.03 6.41 14.34
C PRO A 32 -11.55 7.11 15.62
N ASP A 33 -12.37 7.13 16.65
CA ASP A 33 -12.10 7.75 17.97
C ASP A 33 -10.87 7.18 18.69
N ARG A 34 -10.36 6.02 18.25
CA ARG A 34 -9.13 5.43 18.79
C ARG A 34 -7.87 5.96 18.12
N LEU A 35 -8.02 6.56 16.95
CA LEU A 35 -6.86 7.11 16.25
C LEU A 35 -6.42 8.41 16.92
N THR A 36 -5.12 8.51 17.15
CA THR A 36 -4.48 9.66 17.77
C THR A 36 -3.53 10.33 16.80
N VAL A 37 -3.50 11.65 16.85
CA VAL A 37 -2.65 12.53 16.05
C VAL A 37 -1.98 13.57 16.96
N PRO A 38 -0.88 14.22 16.55
CA PRO A 38 -0.25 15.27 17.31
C PRO A 38 -1.21 16.43 17.63
N LYS A 39 -0.88 17.19 18.67
CA LYS A 39 -1.63 18.41 19.04
C LYS A 39 -1.73 19.37 17.85
N GLY A 40 -2.92 19.90 17.61
CA GLY A 40 -3.22 20.80 16.50
C GLY A 40 -3.66 20.06 15.22
N PHE A 41 -3.70 18.72 15.24
CA PHE A 41 -4.24 17.92 14.15
C PHE A 41 -5.57 17.29 14.53
N GLN A 42 -6.35 16.99 13.51
CA GLN A 42 -7.58 16.20 13.62
C GLN A 42 -7.57 15.12 12.55
N ILE A 43 -8.07 13.94 12.91
CA ILE A 43 -8.30 12.83 11.98
C ILE A 43 -9.79 12.53 11.92
N GLU A 44 -10.31 12.31 10.73
CA GLU A 44 -11.71 11.96 10.48
C GLU A 44 -11.82 10.79 9.49
N LEU A 45 -12.85 9.99 9.63
CA LEU A 45 -13.21 9.00 8.61
C LEU A 45 -13.74 9.74 7.39
N LEU A 46 -13.07 9.58 6.25
CA LEU A 46 -13.54 10.14 4.99
C LEU A 46 -14.60 9.25 4.35
N THR A 47 -14.33 7.93 4.30
CA THR A 47 -15.23 6.88 3.80
C THR A 47 -14.80 5.51 4.30
N ASP A 48 -15.73 4.60 4.48
CA ASP A 48 -15.53 3.17 4.78
C ASP A 48 -16.05 2.25 3.66
N ALA A 49 -16.26 2.83 2.48
CA ALA A 49 -16.81 2.14 1.32
C ALA A 49 -15.75 1.73 0.28
N VAL A 50 -14.50 1.53 0.70
CA VAL A 50 -13.36 1.15 -0.17
C VAL A 50 -12.69 -0.13 0.35
N PRO A 51 -13.36 -1.28 0.25
CA PRO A 51 -12.79 -2.55 0.72
C PRO A 51 -11.39 -2.79 0.19
N ASN A 52 -10.47 -3.18 1.08
CA ASN A 52 -9.07 -3.47 0.75
C ASN A 52 -8.29 -2.27 0.15
N ALA A 53 -8.59 -1.03 0.57
CA ALA A 53 -7.99 0.20 0.07
C ALA A 53 -6.45 0.18 0.14
N ARG A 54 -5.77 0.26 -1.01
CA ARG A 54 -4.30 0.22 -1.13
C ARG A 54 -3.76 1.55 -1.67
N ALA A 55 -2.94 1.52 -2.72
CA ALA A 55 -2.36 2.74 -3.27
C ALA A 55 -3.44 3.72 -3.76
N MET A 56 -3.17 5.00 -3.55
CA MET A 56 -4.04 6.10 -3.94
C MET A 56 -3.34 7.03 -4.93
N THR A 57 -4.10 7.63 -5.84
CA THR A 57 -3.60 8.70 -6.72
C THR A 57 -4.68 9.78 -6.92
N LEU A 58 -4.23 11.03 -7.06
CA LEU A 58 -5.13 12.13 -7.42
C LEU A 58 -5.55 11.99 -8.89
N GLY A 59 -6.85 12.08 -9.16
CA GLY A 59 -7.38 12.38 -10.48
C GLY A 59 -7.42 13.89 -10.74
N ARG A 60 -8.37 14.33 -11.58
CA ARG A 60 -8.58 15.76 -11.82
C ARG A 60 -9.18 16.43 -10.56
N PHE A 61 -8.58 17.55 -10.17
CA PHE A 61 -9.08 18.43 -9.11
C PHE A 61 -9.22 19.85 -9.62
N ALA A 62 -10.35 20.50 -9.30
CA ALA A 62 -10.58 21.93 -9.53
C ALA A 62 -11.54 22.47 -8.45
N ASP A 63 -11.27 23.66 -7.93
CA ASP A 63 -12.15 24.38 -6.98
C ASP A 63 -12.59 23.54 -5.76
N GLY A 64 -11.69 22.72 -5.21
CA GLY A 64 -11.93 21.83 -4.07
C GLY A 64 -12.74 20.58 -4.40
N LYS A 65 -13.03 20.33 -5.68
CA LYS A 65 -13.68 19.11 -6.17
C LYS A 65 -12.74 18.27 -7.00
N GLY A 66 -12.85 16.98 -6.88
CA GLY A 66 -12.03 16.05 -7.66
C GLY A 66 -12.24 14.61 -7.32
N VAL A 67 -11.31 13.77 -7.76
CA VAL A 67 -11.39 12.33 -7.62
C VAL A 67 -10.09 11.79 -7.03
N VAL A 68 -10.21 10.85 -6.10
CA VAL A 68 -9.11 10.00 -5.64
C VAL A 68 -9.35 8.59 -6.15
N TYR A 69 -8.45 8.09 -6.99
CA TYR A 69 -8.47 6.70 -7.43
C TYR A 69 -7.73 5.82 -6.43
N VAL A 70 -8.28 4.63 -6.15
CA VAL A 70 -7.80 3.72 -5.11
C VAL A 70 -7.71 2.30 -5.66
N GLY A 71 -6.53 1.70 -5.55
CA GLY A 71 -6.34 0.29 -5.83
C GLY A 71 -6.77 -0.60 -4.67
N SER A 72 -6.82 -1.91 -4.93
CA SER A 72 -7.07 -2.91 -3.88
C SER A 72 -6.15 -4.12 -4.03
N MET A 73 -6.24 -5.06 -3.10
CA MET A 73 -5.52 -6.34 -3.18
C MET A 73 -6.49 -7.48 -3.54
N GLY A 74 -6.87 -8.29 -2.55
CA GLY A 74 -7.71 -9.46 -2.73
C GLY A 74 -9.14 -9.18 -3.18
N GLU A 75 -9.62 -7.95 -3.00
CA GLU A 75 -10.94 -7.53 -3.49
C GLU A 75 -10.99 -7.48 -5.04
N GLY A 76 -9.86 -7.34 -5.70
CA GLY A 76 -9.77 -7.35 -7.16
C GLY A 76 -10.42 -6.17 -7.84
N LYS A 77 -10.67 -5.07 -7.12
CA LYS A 77 -11.38 -3.88 -7.62
C LYS A 77 -10.50 -2.64 -7.60
N VAL A 78 -10.87 -1.68 -8.41
CA VAL A 78 -10.35 -0.31 -8.40
C VAL A 78 -11.51 0.64 -8.16
N TYR A 79 -11.30 1.61 -7.28
CA TYR A 79 -12.34 2.54 -6.88
C TYR A 79 -11.99 3.98 -7.28
N ALA A 80 -13.02 4.81 -7.37
CA ALA A 80 -12.90 6.26 -7.45
C ALA A 80 -13.74 6.88 -6.36
N VAL A 81 -13.13 7.72 -5.53
CA VAL A 81 -13.80 8.48 -4.47
C VAL A 81 -13.95 9.92 -4.93
N GLU A 82 -15.17 10.35 -5.16
CA GLU A 82 -15.46 11.76 -5.44
C GLU A 82 -15.28 12.58 -4.18
N ILE A 83 -14.48 13.65 -4.28
CA ILE A 83 -14.21 14.59 -3.20
C ILE A 83 -14.83 15.94 -3.55
N ASP A 84 -15.53 16.55 -2.60
CA ASP A 84 -16.04 17.91 -2.68
C ASP A 84 -15.78 18.63 -1.36
N GLN A 85 -14.96 19.67 -1.41
CA GLN A 85 -14.52 20.45 -0.23
C GLN A 85 -13.97 19.55 0.88
N GLY A 86 -13.14 18.55 0.46
CA GLY A 86 -12.49 17.61 1.34
C GLY A 86 -13.40 16.57 1.98
N ARG A 87 -14.63 16.37 1.48
CA ARG A 87 -15.56 15.33 1.92
C ARG A 87 -15.82 14.33 0.81
N ALA A 88 -15.84 13.05 1.12
CA ALA A 88 -16.29 12.04 0.17
C ALA A 88 -17.79 12.23 -0.13
N ARG A 89 -18.15 12.21 -1.40
CA ARG A 89 -19.54 12.32 -1.88
C ARG A 89 -20.06 10.97 -2.35
N ARG A 90 -19.26 10.27 -3.11
CA ARG A 90 -19.64 8.99 -3.70
C ARG A 90 -18.40 8.15 -3.96
N VAL A 91 -18.56 6.84 -3.88
CA VAL A 91 -17.54 5.86 -4.26
C VAL A 91 -18.06 5.07 -5.45
N HIS A 92 -17.26 5.01 -6.51
CA HIS A 92 -17.54 4.24 -7.72
C HIS A 92 -16.57 3.06 -7.81
N THR A 93 -17.05 1.95 -8.39
CA THR A 93 -16.18 0.86 -8.82
C THR A 93 -15.78 1.09 -10.28
N ILE A 94 -14.51 1.32 -10.53
CA ILE A 94 -13.97 1.59 -11.88
C ILE A 94 -13.68 0.29 -12.62
N ALA A 95 -13.19 -0.72 -11.92
CA ALA A 95 -12.89 -2.04 -12.48
C ALA A 95 -13.10 -3.12 -11.41
N SER A 96 -13.38 -4.35 -11.86
CA SER A 96 -13.49 -5.55 -11.03
C SER A 96 -12.79 -6.73 -11.71
N ASP A 97 -12.71 -7.84 -10.98
CA ASP A 97 -12.15 -9.11 -11.47
C ASP A 97 -10.68 -9.00 -11.93
N LEU A 98 -9.93 -8.10 -11.30
CA LEU A 98 -8.51 -7.93 -11.52
C LEU A 98 -7.71 -8.68 -10.46
N THR A 99 -6.54 -9.18 -10.83
CA THR A 99 -5.63 -9.84 -9.88
C THR A 99 -4.73 -8.81 -9.23
N LEU A 100 -4.89 -8.59 -7.91
CA LEU A 100 -4.08 -7.68 -7.08
C LEU A 100 -3.91 -6.27 -7.71
N PRO A 101 -4.98 -5.54 -8.03
CA PRO A 101 -4.89 -4.22 -8.67
C PRO A 101 -4.48 -3.14 -7.67
N ALA A 102 -3.30 -3.29 -7.06
CA ALA A 102 -2.86 -2.47 -5.93
C ALA A 102 -2.36 -1.10 -6.36
N GLY A 103 -1.62 -1.02 -7.46
CA GLY A 103 -1.01 0.22 -7.93
C GLY A 103 -1.91 0.99 -8.89
N VAL A 104 -2.06 2.27 -8.63
CA VAL A 104 -2.80 3.22 -9.47
C VAL A 104 -1.96 4.47 -9.72
N ALA A 105 -1.95 4.96 -10.96
CA ALA A 105 -1.28 6.20 -11.33
C ALA A 105 -2.16 6.98 -12.31
N TYR A 106 -2.20 8.30 -12.16
CA TYR A 106 -3.05 9.15 -13.00
C TYR A 106 -2.21 10.22 -13.71
N ARG A 107 -2.54 10.45 -14.99
CA ARG A 107 -1.94 11.53 -15.78
C ARG A 107 -2.86 11.95 -16.92
N ASN A 108 -3.13 13.24 -17.04
CA ASN A 108 -3.83 13.86 -18.18
C ASN A 108 -5.16 13.16 -18.54
N GLY A 109 -6.03 12.86 -17.57
CA GLY A 109 -7.31 12.20 -17.80
C GLY A 109 -7.21 10.69 -18.01
N GLN A 110 -6.05 10.10 -17.79
CA GLN A 110 -5.78 8.67 -17.95
C GLN A 110 -5.41 8.04 -16.60
N LEU A 111 -6.16 7.01 -16.20
CA LEU A 111 -5.87 6.19 -15.04
C LEU A 111 -5.14 4.92 -15.48
N TYR A 112 -3.95 4.69 -14.94
CA TYR A 112 -3.18 3.47 -15.10
C TYR A 112 -3.37 2.59 -13.87
N VAL A 113 -3.57 1.29 -14.09
CA VAL A 113 -3.84 0.30 -13.03
C VAL A 113 -2.93 -0.90 -13.24
N SER A 114 -2.20 -1.31 -12.20
CA SER A 114 -1.48 -2.59 -12.20
C SER A 114 -2.46 -3.75 -11.94
N ALA A 115 -2.21 -4.89 -12.57
CA ALA A 115 -2.94 -6.14 -12.30
C ALA A 115 -1.96 -7.31 -12.43
N VAL A 116 -1.11 -7.50 -11.42
CA VAL A 116 0.03 -8.45 -11.37
C VAL A 116 0.94 -8.33 -12.59
N SER A 117 0.64 -9.06 -13.68
CA SER A 117 1.46 -9.08 -14.91
C SER A 117 1.11 -7.99 -15.92
N ARG A 118 0.04 -7.23 -15.67
CA ARG A 118 -0.51 -6.27 -16.64
C ARG A 118 -0.55 -4.86 -16.09
N ILE A 119 -0.45 -3.90 -17.01
CA ILE A 119 -0.86 -2.51 -16.77
C ILE A 119 -2.00 -2.20 -17.73
N LEU A 120 -3.11 -1.76 -17.18
CA LEU A 120 -4.32 -1.33 -17.89
C LEU A 120 -4.42 0.19 -17.83
N ARG A 121 -5.02 0.82 -18.86
CA ARG A 121 -5.25 2.27 -18.91
C ARG A 121 -6.71 2.57 -19.24
N PHE A 122 -7.31 3.47 -18.46
CA PHE A 122 -8.67 3.96 -18.65
C PHE A 122 -8.61 5.41 -19.14
N ASP A 123 -8.95 5.65 -20.41
CA ASP A 123 -8.86 6.97 -21.07
C ASP A 123 -10.12 7.83 -20.81
N GLY A 124 -9.93 9.10 -20.42
CA GLY A 124 -11.03 10.03 -20.15
C GLY A 124 -11.89 9.58 -18.98
N ILE A 125 -11.27 9.02 -17.95
CA ILE A 125 -11.96 8.39 -16.82
C ILE A 125 -12.72 9.39 -15.96
N ASP A 126 -12.23 10.62 -15.78
CA ASP A 126 -12.80 11.61 -14.85
C ASP A 126 -14.25 11.99 -15.17
N ASP A 127 -14.64 11.90 -16.43
CA ASP A 127 -15.99 12.25 -16.90
C ASP A 127 -16.91 11.02 -17.04
N ARG A 128 -16.43 9.84 -16.65
CA ARG A 128 -17.12 8.54 -16.87
C ARG A 128 -17.06 7.60 -15.67
N LEU A 129 -17.10 8.13 -14.45
CA LEU A 129 -17.01 7.33 -13.23
C LEU A 129 -18.17 6.34 -13.05
N ASP A 130 -19.39 6.73 -13.47
CA ASP A 130 -20.58 5.84 -13.42
C ASP A 130 -20.58 4.75 -14.50
N LYS A 131 -19.91 5.00 -15.60
CA LYS A 131 -19.77 4.06 -16.71
C LYS A 131 -18.33 4.08 -17.26
N PRO A 132 -17.39 3.47 -16.54
CA PRO A 132 -16.00 3.49 -16.91
C PRO A 132 -15.76 2.98 -18.33
N PRO A 133 -14.78 3.54 -19.06
CA PRO A 133 -14.44 3.06 -20.39
C PRO A 133 -13.82 1.68 -20.32
N THR A 134 -13.90 0.91 -21.41
CA THR A 134 -13.13 -0.32 -21.56
C THR A 134 -11.64 0.00 -21.46
N PRO A 135 -10.88 -0.69 -20.60
CA PRO A 135 -9.46 -0.41 -20.44
C PRO A 135 -8.65 -0.82 -21.68
N VAL A 136 -7.63 -0.05 -21.97
CA VAL A 136 -6.59 -0.37 -22.95
C VAL A 136 -5.48 -1.16 -22.25
N LEU A 137 -5.07 -2.27 -22.83
CA LEU A 137 -3.89 -3.02 -22.37
C LEU A 137 -2.64 -2.22 -22.75
N VAL A 138 -1.89 -1.75 -21.76
CA VAL A 138 -0.60 -1.06 -21.94
C VAL A 138 0.53 -2.07 -22.08
N THR A 139 0.57 -3.05 -21.18
CA THR A 139 1.51 -4.19 -21.22
C THR A 139 0.98 -5.39 -20.43
N ASP A 140 1.38 -6.58 -20.82
CA ASP A 140 1.17 -7.85 -20.10
C ASP A 140 2.50 -8.57 -19.80
N LYS A 141 3.62 -7.85 -19.87
CA LYS A 141 4.98 -8.40 -19.78
C LYS A 141 5.62 -8.27 -18.41
N LEU A 142 4.87 -7.85 -17.38
CA LEU A 142 5.38 -7.84 -16.01
C LEU A 142 5.34 -9.26 -15.43
N PRO A 143 6.20 -9.58 -14.45
CA PRO A 143 6.15 -10.86 -13.75
C PRO A 143 4.77 -11.18 -13.18
N ALA A 144 4.36 -12.44 -13.28
CA ALA A 144 3.00 -12.91 -12.94
C ALA A 144 2.89 -13.51 -11.54
N GLU A 145 3.99 -13.63 -10.80
CA GLU A 145 4.01 -14.15 -9.44
C GLU A 145 3.18 -13.26 -8.53
N THR A 146 2.36 -13.90 -7.70
CA THR A 146 1.51 -13.20 -6.72
C THR A 146 2.23 -12.92 -5.41
N HIS A 147 3.30 -13.67 -5.09
CA HIS A 147 4.17 -13.35 -3.96
C HIS A 147 4.91 -12.04 -4.25
N HIS A 148 4.77 -11.05 -3.38
CA HIS A 148 5.17 -9.66 -3.64
C HIS A 148 4.64 -9.10 -4.98
N GLY A 149 3.47 -9.60 -5.39
CA GLY A 149 2.88 -9.32 -6.70
C GLY A 149 2.21 -7.95 -6.82
N ALA A 150 1.99 -7.24 -5.71
CA ALA A 150 1.49 -5.87 -5.74
C ALA A 150 2.52 -4.94 -6.41
N LYS A 151 2.13 -4.33 -7.53
CA LYS A 151 2.99 -3.43 -8.29
C LYS A 151 2.57 -1.99 -8.01
N PHE A 152 3.33 -1.26 -7.20
CA PHE A 152 3.07 0.16 -7.02
C PHE A 152 3.39 0.92 -8.31
N LEU A 153 2.54 1.90 -8.66
CA LEU A 153 2.68 2.73 -9.86
C LEU A 153 2.72 4.21 -9.49
N ALA A 154 3.58 4.98 -10.13
CA ALA A 154 3.49 6.44 -10.14
C ALA A 154 4.19 7.03 -11.37
N PHE A 155 3.78 8.22 -11.80
CA PHE A 155 4.49 9.00 -12.81
C PHE A 155 5.58 9.83 -12.16
N GLY A 156 6.81 9.68 -12.63
CA GLY A 156 7.94 10.48 -12.19
C GLY A 156 7.94 11.90 -12.76
N PRO A 157 8.79 12.79 -12.21
CA PRO A 157 8.95 14.16 -12.71
C PRO A 157 9.46 14.21 -14.16
N ASP A 158 10.08 13.14 -14.63
CA ASP A 158 10.51 12.95 -16.03
C ASP A 158 9.35 12.51 -16.96
N GLY A 159 8.14 12.35 -16.41
CA GLY A 159 6.95 11.93 -17.13
C GLY A 159 6.91 10.45 -17.52
N ARG A 160 7.84 9.65 -17.04
CA ARG A 160 7.83 8.19 -17.21
C ARG A 160 6.98 7.52 -16.13
N LEU A 161 6.41 6.37 -16.46
CA LEU A 161 5.70 5.50 -15.51
C LEU A 161 6.71 4.62 -14.79
N TYR A 162 6.71 4.68 -13.47
CA TYR A 162 7.55 3.84 -12.61
C TYR A 162 6.74 2.69 -12.03
N VAL A 163 7.37 1.52 -11.94
CA VAL A 163 6.76 0.27 -11.46
C VAL A 163 7.73 -0.43 -10.53
N ALA A 164 7.30 -0.76 -9.32
CA ALA A 164 8.03 -1.66 -8.43
C ALA A 164 7.64 -3.12 -8.72
N THR A 165 8.62 -4.01 -8.79
CA THR A 165 8.41 -5.45 -8.89
C THR A 165 9.22 -6.14 -7.80
N GLY A 166 8.53 -6.72 -6.82
CA GLY A 166 9.16 -7.41 -5.70
C GLY A 166 9.84 -8.71 -6.09
N ALA A 167 10.68 -9.23 -5.19
CA ALA A 167 11.29 -10.56 -5.34
C ALA A 167 10.23 -11.66 -5.25
N PRO A 168 10.35 -12.77 -6.01
CA PRO A 168 9.36 -13.84 -6.04
C PRO A 168 9.45 -14.79 -4.84
N CYS A 169 10.15 -14.41 -3.78
CA CYS A 169 10.54 -15.24 -2.66
C CYS A 169 10.70 -14.42 -1.37
N ASN A 170 10.78 -15.08 -0.22
CA ASN A 170 11.22 -14.43 1.02
C ASN A 170 12.68 -13.98 0.91
N VAL A 171 13.59 -14.88 0.51
CA VAL A 171 14.98 -14.60 0.19
C VAL A 171 15.45 -15.52 -0.94
N CYS A 172 16.02 -14.97 -1.98
CA CYS A 172 16.63 -15.65 -3.14
C CYS A 172 17.39 -14.62 -3.97
N VAL A 173 18.26 -15.08 -4.85
CA VAL A 173 18.80 -14.22 -5.91
C VAL A 173 17.73 -14.08 -7.00
N PRO A 174 17.09 -12.91 -7.13
CA PRO A 174 16.05 -12.72 -8.14
C PRO A 174 16.67 -12.65 -9.54
N ASP A 175 15.88 -12.97 -10.54
CA ASP A 175 16.24 -12.70 -11.94
C ASP A 175 16.17 -11.18 -12.25
N ALA A 176 16.49 -10.82 -13.49
CA ALA A 176 16.54 -9.42 -13.90
C ALA A 176 15.19 -8.68 -13.91
N ALA A 177 14.06 -9.40 -13.83
CA ALA A 177 12.72 -8.82 -13.84
C ALA A 177 12.17 -8.58 -12.44
N HIS A 178 12.81 -9.12 -11.42
CA HIS A 178 12.38 -9.07 -10.03
C HIS A 178 13.35 -8.32 -9.13
N GLY A 179 12.84 -7.87 -7.98
CA GLY A 179 13.65 -7.13 -6.99
C GLY A 179 14.13 -5.78 -7.53
N ILE A 180 13.28 -5.09 -8.31
CA ILE A 180 13.63 -3.87 -9.02
C ILE A 180 12.54 -2.80 -8.93
N ILE A 181 12.95 -1.55 -9.10
CA ILE A 181 12.09 -0.46 -9.55
C ILE A 181 12.54 -0.10 -10.97
N GLN A 182 11.63 -0.16 -11.92
CA GLN A 182 11.87 0.22 -13.32
C GLN A 182 11.00 1.42 -13.70
N ARG A 183 11.41 2.15 -14.73
CA ARG A 183 10.62 3.18 -15.37
C ARG A 183 10.51 2.92 -16.86
N MET A 184 9.42 3.37 -17.47
CA MET A 184 9.14 3.19 -18.88
C MET A 184 8.35 4.37 -19.42
N ARG A 185 8.22 4.49 -20.72
CA ARG A 185 7.25 5.44 -21.31
C ARG A 185 5.81 5.05 -20.94
N PRO A 186 4.85 5.98 -21.03
CA PRO A 186 3.44 5.67 -20.71
C PRO A 186 2.82 4.54 -21.54
N ASP A 187 3.40 4.21 -22.68
CA ASP A 187 3.03 3.09 -23.55
C ASP A 187 3.78 1.78 -23.24
N ALA A 188 4.51 1.75 -22.13
CA ALA A 188 5.40 0.68 -21.68
C ALA A 188 6.62 0.42 -22.58
N SER A 189 6.91 1.28 -23.55
CA SER A 189 8.16 1.21 -24.31
C SER A 189 9.36 1.72 -23.49
N GLU A 190 10.57 1.37 -23.91
CA GLU A 190 11.84 1.78 -23.32
C GLU A 190 11.92 1.53 -21.79
N PRO A 191 11.73 0.30 -21.31
CA PRO A 191 11.88 -0.01 -19.91
C PRO A 191 13.36 0.16 -19.47
N GLU A 192 13.57 0.79 -18.31
CA GLU A 192 14.88 1.05 -17.74
C GLU A 192 14.86 0.77 -16.24
N THR A 193 15.80 0.00 -15.72
CA THR A 193 15.95 -0.25 -14.28
C THR A 193 16.52 0.99 -13.59
N VAL A 194 15.86 1.43 -12.53
CA VAL A 194 16.24 2.57 -11.70
C VAL A 194 16.94 2.10 -10.43
N ALA A 195 16.38 1.08 -9.78
CA ALA A 195 16.91 0.48 -8.56
C ALA A 195 16.83 -1.04 -8.65
N ARG A 196 17.83 -1.74 -8.12
CA ARG A 196 17.87 -3.21 -8.00
C ARG A 196 18.30 -3.64 -6.60
N GLY A 197 18.10 -4.92 -6.29
CA GLY A 197 18.33 -5.40 -4.94
C GLY A 197 17.32 -4.82 -3.95
N VAL A 198 16.07 -4.66 -4.42
CA VAL A 198 14.90 -4.20 -3.69
C VAL A 198 14.01 -5.41 -3.44
N ARG A 199 13.78 -5.79 -2.16
CA ARG A 199 13.02 -7.00 -1.87
C ARG A 199 11.54 -6.86 -2.19
N ASN A 200 10.88 -5.86 -1.65
CA ASN A 200 9.45 -5.63 -1.82
C ASN A 200 9.08 -4.17 -1.53
N SER A 201 9.30 -3.30 -2.50
CA SER A 201 8.88 -1.91 -2.42
C SER A 201 7.41 -1.77 -2.85
N VAL A 202 6.60 -1.13 -2.02
CA VAL A 202 5.17 -0.89 -2.27
C VAL A 202 4.80 0.60 -2.15
N GLY A 203 5.80 1.46 -2.16
CA GLY A 203 5.60 2.91 -2.13
C GLY A 203 6.87 3.66 -2.48
N PHE A 204 6.72 4.67 -3.32
CA PHE A 204 7.81 5.58 -3.67
C PHE A 204 7.29 6.95 -4.06
N ASP A 205 8.16 7.95 -3.92
CA ASP A 205 7.90 9.34 -4.32
C ASP A 205 9.23 10.05 -4.61
N TRP A 206 9.17 11.24 -5.13
CA TRP A 206 10.35 12.03 -5.50
C TRP A 206 10.53 13.21 -4.56
N SER A 207 11.77 13.39 -4.13
CA SER A 207 12.16 14.54 -3.33
C SER A 207 11.85 15.84 -4.07
N PRO A 208 11.15 16.79 -3.42
CA PRO A 208 10.80 18.06 -4.05
C PRO A 208 12.02 18.98 -4.29
N THR A 209 13.15 18.69 -3.66
CA THR A 209 14.36 19.53 -3.73
C THR A 209 15.31 19.11 -4.85
N ASP A 210 15.53 17.83 -5.06
CA ASP A 210 16.51 17.30 -6.01
C ASP A 210 15.97 16.22 -6.95
N GLN A 211 14.65 15.92 -6.86
CA GLN A 211 13.95 14.92 -7.67
C GLN A 211 14.53 13.49 -7.54
N ALA A 212 15.32 13.23 -6.51
CA ALA A 212 15.79 11.88 -6.21
C ALA A 212 14.58 10.99 -5.87
N LEU A 213 14.61 9.74 -6.36
CA LEU A 213 13.59 8.73 -6.02
C LEU A 213 13.81 8.24 -4.58
N TRP A 214 12.78 8.30 -3.76
CA TRP A 214 12.74 7.69 -2.45
C TRP A 214 11.71 6.58 -2.44
N PHE A 215 12.00 5.47 -1.76
CA PHE A 215 11.11 4.31 -1.71
C PHE A 215 11.26 3.53 -0.41
N THR A 216 10.16 2.91 0.01
CA THR A 216 10.15 1.95 1.13
C THR A 216 10.54 0.57 0.63
N ASP A 217 11.18 -0.24 1.46
CA ASP A 217 11.45 -1.64 1.18
C ASP A 217 11.22 -2.50 2.43
N ASN A 218 10.49 -3.59 2.27
CA ASN A 218 10.18 -4.53 3.34
C ASN A 218 11.31 -5.55 3.47
N GLY A 219 11.90 -5.68 4.66
CA GLY A 219 12.93 -6.64 5.00
C GLY A 219 12.46 -8.10 4.90
N ARG A 220 13.42 -9.04 4.83
CA ARG A 220 13.09 -10.47 4.82
C ARG A 220 12.48 -10.93 6.13
N ASP A 221 11.66 -11.98 6.05
CA ASP A 221 11.09 -12.64 7.22
C ASP A 221 12.03 -13.71 7.79
N MET A 222 11.71 -14.20 9.00
CA MET A 222 12.32 -15.37 9.66
C MET A 222 13.77 -15.15 10.14
N LEU A 223 14.12 -13.92 10.54
CA LEU A 223 15.35 -13.62 11.28
C LEU A 223 15.09 -13.22 12.75
N GLY A 224 13.93 -13.58 13.29
CA GLY A 224 13.52 -13.22 14.64
C GLY A 224 12.68 -11.93 14.67
N ASP A 225 12.38 -11.45 15.87
CA ASP A 225 11.48 -10.31 16.08
C ASP A 225 12.08 -8.96 15.70
N ASP A 226 13.38 -8.79 15.88
CA ASP A 226 14.02 -7.48 15.83
C ASP A 226 14.92 -7.26 14.60
N LEU A 227 14.96 -8.23 13.66
CA LEU A 227 15.76 -8.16 12.46
C LEU A 227 15.04 -8.76 11.23
N PRO A 228 15.36 -8.24 10.02
CA PRO A 228 15.98 -6.93 9.79
C PRO A 228 14.96 -5.80 9.92
N SER A 229 15.47 -4.58 10.03
CA SER A 229 14.65 -3.38 9.84
C SER A 229 14.10 -3.30 8.42
N ASP A 230 12.87 -2.81 8.28
CA ASP A 230 12.37 -2.28 7.02
C ASP A 230 13.07 -0.95 6.71
N GLU A 231 13.11 -0.57 5.44
CA GLU A 231 14.00 0.48 4.96
C GLU A 231 13.25 1.63 4.29
N LEU A 232 13.78 2.84 4.47
CA LEU A 232 13.53 3.97 3.59
C LEU A 232 14.81 4.23 2.77
N ASN A 233 14.71 4.08 1.47
CA ASN A 233 15.82 4.15 0.54
C ASN A 233 15.77 5.42 -0.31
N ARG A 234 16.95 5.88 -0.78
CA ARG A 234 17.10 7.03 -1.69
C ARG A 234 18.00 6.67 -2.86
N ALA A 235 17.46 6.69 -4.07
CA ALA A 235 18.21 6.51 -5.30
C ALA A 235 18.61 7.87 -5.89
N THR A 236 19.91 8.16 -5.96
CA THR A 236 20.45 9.42 -6.49
C THR A 236 20.94 9.31 -7.93
N ARG A 237 21.05 8.10 -8.44
CA ARG A 237 21.43 7.76 -9.82
C ARG A 237 20.77 6.45 -10.23
N LYS A 238 20.72 6.19 -11.53
CA LYS A 238 20.17 4.97 -12.09
C LYS A 238 20.96 3.73 -11.69
N ASP A 239 20.28 2.58 -11.65
CA ASP A 239 20.84 1.25 -11.53
C ASP A 239 21.65 1.01 -10.25
N GLN A 240 21.31 1.74 -9.17
CA GLN A 240 21.89 1.50 -7.84
C GLN A 240 21.32 0.22 -7.25
N HIS A 241 22.17 -0.52 -6.52
CA HIS A 241 21.82 -1.76 -5.84
C HIS A 241 21.67 -1.53 -4.34
N PHE A 242 20.53 -1.95 -3.76
CA PHE A 242 20.13 -1.66 -2.38
C PHE A 242 20.30 -2.85 -1.41
N GLY A 243 20.98 -3.90 -1.81
CA GLY A 243 21.50 -4.96 -0.92
C GLY A 243 20.84 -6.31 -1.08
N PHE A 244 19.51 -6.42 -1.24
CA PHE A 244 18.83 -7.71 -1.31
C PHE A 244 19.36 -8.59 -2.47
N PRO A 245 19.64 -9.89 -2.25
CA PRO A 245 19.44 -10.67 -1.03
C PRO A 245 20.67 -10.72 -0.10
N TYR A 246 21.74 -10.04 -0.40
CA TYR A 246 23.06 -10.21 0.24
C TYR A 246 23.19 -9.45 1.55
N CYS A 247 22.56 -8.28 1.64
CA CYS A 247 22.65 -7.37 2.77
C CYS A 247 21.28 -6.74 3.04
N HIS A 248 20.91 -6.62 4.30
CA HIS A 248 19.68 -6.00 4.80
C HIS A 248 20.02 -4.81 5.67
N GLN A 249 19.13 -3.84 5.77
CA GLN A 249 19.23 -2.62 6.60
C GLN A 249 20.57 -1.86 6.49
N GLY A 250 21.37 -2.18 5.46
CA GLY A 250 22.66 -1.53 5.15
C GLY A 250 23.89 -2.13 5.84
N ASP A 251 23.74 -2.93 6.89
CA ASP A 251 24.84 -3.47 7.69
C ASP A 251 24.69 -4.95 8.11
N LEU A 252 23.54 -5.55 7.89
CA LEU A 252 23.27 -6.95 8.25
C LEU A 252 23.50 -7.86 7.03
N ALA A 253 24.58 -8.62 7.05
CA ALA A 253 24.83 -9.66 6.04
C ALA A 253 23.77 -10.77 6.15
N ASP A 254 23.19 -11.19 5.01
CA ASP A 254 22.23 -12.29 4.99
C ASP A 254 22.88 -13.61 5.39
N PRO A 255 22.26 -14.45 6.25
CA PRO A 255 22.85 -15.74 6.68
C PRO A 255 23.12 -16.73 5.54
N GLU A 256 22.36 -16.66 4.44
CA GLU A 256 22.47 -17.58 3.31
C GLU A 256 23.31 -17.01 2.16
N PHE A 257 23.16 -15.71 1.89
CA PHE A 257 23.73 -15.05 0.71
C PHE A 257 24.83 -14.05 1.04
N GLY A 258 24.94 -13.58 2.29
CA GLY A 258 25.81 -12.49 2.69
C GLY A 258 27.31 -12.78 2.53
N ALA A 259 27.72 -14.06 2.51
CA ALA A 259 29.11 -14.44 2.24
C ALA A 259 29.56 -14.14 0.79
N GLN A 260 28.62 -13.93 -0.15
CA GLN A 260 28.92 -13.71 -1.56
C GLN A 260 29.29 -12.25 -1.86
N ARG A 261 28.77 -11.28 -1.07
CA ARG A 261 28.99 -9.84 -1.27
C ARG A 261 28.94 -9.11 0.06
N ARG A 262 29.74 -8.05 0.18
CA ARG A 262 29.77 -7.23 1.41
C ARG A 262 28.67 -6.17 1.40
N CYS A 263 28.16 -5.79 2.56
CA CYS A 263 27.18 -4.69 2.68
C CYS A 263 27.72 -3.36 2.11
N THR A 264 29.02 -3.12 2.21
CA THR A 264 29.68 -1.92 1.64
C THR A 264 29.65 -1.85 0.12
N ASP A 265 29.25 -2.91 -0.58
CA ASP A 265 29.13 -2.94 -2.05
C ASP A 265 27.79 -2.33 -2.51
N PHE A 266 26.90 -2.00 -1.59
CA PHE A 266 25.51 -1.56 -1.83
C PHE A 266 25.26 -0.16 -1.29
N VAL A 267 24.16 0.43 -1.73
CA VAL A 267 23.66 1.69 -1.16
C VAL A 267 22.98 1.36 0.16
N ALA A 268 23.45 1.96 1.24
CA ALA A 268 22.79 1.85 2.53
C ALA A 268 21.45 2.63 2.53
N PRO A 269 20.43 2.18 3.28
CA PRO A 269 19.17 2.91 3.41
C PRO A 269 19.40 4.30 4.03
N ALA A 270 18.57 5.26 3.63
CA ALA A 270 18.54 6.58 4.23
C ALA A 270 18.05 6.54 5.70
N ALA A 271 17.18 5.57 6.01
CA ALA A 271 16.75 5.27 7.37
C ALA A 271 16.33 3.80 7.53
N GLN A 272 16.59 3.25 8.70
CA GLN A 272 15.98 2.03 9.22
C GLN A 272 14.70 2.43 9.94
N LEU A 273 13.55 1.83 9.57
CA LEU A 273 12.23 2.20 10.09
C LEU A 273 11.73 1.25 11.20
N GLY A 274 12.47 0.18 11.45
CA GLY A 274 12.13 -0.84 12.46
C GLY A 274 11.81 -2.18 11.82
N ALA A 275 12.00 -3.25 12.60
CA ALA A 275 11.78 -4.62 12.14
C ALA A 275 10.30 -4.95 11.99
N HIS A 276 9.94 -5.51 10.84
CA HIS A 276 8.61 -6.03 10.53
C HIS A 276 7.47 -5.00 10.62
N VAL A 277 7.76 -3.71 10.52
CA VAL A 277 6.71 -2.68 10.54
C VAL A 277 5.89 -2.67 9.25
N ALA A 278 6.37 -3.33 8.21
CA ALA A 278 5.78 -3.46 6.88
C ALA A 278 5.52 -2.07 6.26
N THR A 279 6.60 -1.39 5.92
CA THR A 279 6.55 -0.06 5.29
C THR A 279 5.96 -0.17 3.88
N LEU A 280 4.83 0.50 3.63
CA LEU A 280 4.15 0.48 2.34
C LEU A 280 4.21 1.87 1.68
N GLY A 281 3.06 2.52 1.45
CA GLY A 281 2.99 3.80 0.79
C GLY A 281 3.73 4.91 1.54
N MET A 282 4.37 5.79 0.78
CA MET A 282 5.08 6.95 1.31
C MET A 282 4.87 8.16 0.41
N ARG A 283 4.85 9.37 0.98
CA ARG A 283 4.77 10.63 0.22
C ARG A 283 5.57 11.73 0.91
N PHE A 284 6.21 12.55 0.09
CA PHE A 284 6.68 13.84 0.55
C PHE A 284 5.51 14.78 0.80
N TYR A 285 5.54 15.48 1.93
CA TYR A 285 4.53 16.47 2.22
C TYR A 285 4.87 17.82 1.59
N ASN A 286 4.15 18.15 0.52
CA ASN A 286 4.31 19.42 -0.22
C ASN A 286 3.14 20.38 0.02
N GLY A 287 2.19 20.00 0.89
CA GLY A 287 1.03 20.81 1.23
C GLY A 287 1.38 22.06 2.04
N THR A 288 0.42 22.97 2.13
CA THR A 288 0.56 24.22 2.90
C THR A 288 -0.32 24.27 4.13
N GLN A 289 -1.16 23.27 4.37
CA GLN A 289 -2.10 23.22 5.49
C GLN A 289 -1.40 22.87 6.81
N PHE A 290 -0.43 21.95 6.79
CA PHE A 290 0.33 21.60 7.99
C PHE A 290 1.37 22.67 8.31
N PRO A 291 1.84 22.75 9.56
CA PRO A 291 2.88 23.69 9.97
C PRO A 291 4.12 23.63 9.05
N PRO A 292 4.84 24.76 8.92
CA PRO A 292 5.98 24.85 7.97
C PRO A 292 7.07 23.80 8.17
N ASP A 293 7.28 23.31 9.40
CA ASP A 293 8.26 22.27 9.73
C ASP A 293 7.88 20.86 9.24
N TYR A 294 6.66 20.69 8.70
CA TYR A 294 6.22 19.46 8.04
C TYR A 294 6.58 19.41 6.56
N ARG A 295 6.81 20.57 5.93
CA ARG A 295 7.10 20.62 4.48
C ARG A 295 8.42 19.95 4.14
N GLY A 296 8.41 19.16 3.08
CA GLY A 296 9.56 18.40 2.63
C GLY A 296 9.86 17.16 3.47
N ASN A 297 9.13 16.89 4.55
CA ASN A 297 9.23 15.62 5.28
C ASN A 297 8.42 14.53 4.57
N ILE A 298 8.67 13.29 4.99
CA ILE A 298 8.02 12.12 4.41
C ILE A 298 7.03 11.54 5.42
N PHE A 299 5.83 11.20 4.95
CA PHE A 299 4.92 10.32 5.66
C PHE A 299 5.02 8.92 5.11
N VAL A 300 5.07 7.91 5.98
CA VAL A 300 5.16 6.49 5.64
C VAL A 300 4.05 5.73 6.36
N ALA A 301 3.30 4.93 5.62
CA ALA A 301 2.35 3.98 6.19
C ALA A 301 3.09 2.71 6.62
N GLU A 302 3.09 2.41 7.90
CA GLU A 302 3.57 1.15 8.48
C GLU A 302 2.38 0.21 8.68
N HIS A 303 2.20 -0.71 7.76
CA HIS A 303 1.05 -1.61 7.68
C HIS A 303 0.95 -2.56 8.87
N GLY A 304 2.08 -2.89 9.48
CA GLY A 304 2.19 -3.68 10.69
C GLY A 304 2.56 -5.13 10.48
N SER A 305 3.20 -5.68 11.50
CA SER A 305 3.84 -7.00 11.50
C SER A 305 2.84 -8.15 11.39
N TRP A 306 3.26 -9.22 10.73
CA TRP A 306 2.63 -10.54 10.80
C TRP A 306 3.58 -11.59 11.41
N ASN A 307 4.88 -11.42 11.22
CA ASN A 307 5.94 -12.33 11.63
C ASN A 307 6.71 -11.74 12.84
N ARG A 308 6.01 -11.55 13.97
CA ARG A 308 6.59 -11.02 15.20
C ARG A 308 5.77 -11.47 16.41
N SER A 309 6.44 -11.81 17.54
CA SER A 309 5.79 -12.23 18.79
C SER A 309 4.95 -11.09 19.40
N SER A 310 5.46 -9.88 19.41
CA SER A 310 4.75 -8.66 19.77
C SER A 310 4.61 -7.77 18.55
N LYS A 311 3.41 -7.28 18.28
CA LYS A 311 3.11 -6.51 17.07
C LYS A 311 3.87 -5.18 17.02
N SER A 312 4.28 -4.78 15.81
CA SER A 312 4.95 -3.50 15.53
C SER A 312 4.37 -2.86 14.27
N GLY A 313 4.57 -1.55 14.07
CA GLY A 313 3.94 -0.79 13.00
C GLY A 313 2.48 -0.46 13.32
N TYR A 314 1.57 -0.63 12.36
CA TYR A 314 0.15 -0.27 12.46
C TYR A 314 -0.05 1.22 12.74
N GLN A 315 0.71 2.06 12.06
CA GLN A 315 0.74 3.50 12.27
C GLN A 315 1.16 4.23 10.99
N VAL A 316 1.04 5.53 10.99
CA VAL A 316 1.73 6.40 10.03
C VAL A 316 2.83 7.12 10.78
N VAL A 317 4.05 7.09 10.24
CA VAL A 317 5.18 7.83 10.80
C VAL A 317 5.54 9.03 9.92
N ARG A 318 6.08 10.06 10.56
CA ARG A 318 6.74 11.20 9.92
C ARG A 318 8.24 10.98 9.96
N VAL A 319 8.89 10.98 8.81
CA VAL A 319 10.35 11.02 8.69
C VAL A 319 10.79 12.46 8.49
N VAL A 320 11.50 12.99 9.46
CA VAL A 320 11.95 14.39 9.49
C VAL A 320 13.29 14.51 8.77
N LEU A 321 13.33 15.38 7.79
CA LEU A 321 14.53 15.66 6.99
C LEU A 321 15.13 17.03 7.33
N ASP A 322 16.45 17.15 7.19
CA ASP A 322 17.11 18.43 7.19
C ASP A 322 17.04 19.10 5.80
N ALA A 323 17.55 20.31 5.69
CA ALA A 323 17.57 21.08 4.44
C ALA A 323 18.41 20.42 3.32
N GLN A 324 19.29 19.47 3.66
CA GLN A 324 20.10 18.70 2.73
C GLN A 324 19.46 17.35 2.36
N GLY A 325 18.25 17.08 2.87
CA GLY A 325 17.53 15.83 2.64
C GLY A 325 18.11 14.64 3.41
N ARG A 326 18.84 14.87 4.52
CA ARG A 326 19.28 13.80 5.41
C ARG A 326 18.22 13.52 6.45
N VAL A 327 17.99 12.25 6.75
CA VAL A 327 17.05 11.87 7.80
C VAL A 327 17.62 12.23 9.18
N LEU A 328 16.88 13.00 9.93
CA LEU A 328 17.20 13.39 11.32
C LEU A 328 16.61 12.39 12.32
N ARG A 329 15.35 11.98 12.11
CA ARG A 329 14.61 11.02 12.92
C ARG A 329 13.34 10.60 12.20
N HIS A 330 12.69 9.55 12.67
CA HIS A 330 11.29 9.28 12.39
C HIS A 330 10.50 9.24 13.70
N GLU A 331 9.22 9.59 13.61
CA GLU A 331 8.35 9.73 14.78
C GLU A 331 6.92 9.34 14.43
N PRO A 332 6.14 8.75 15.37
CA PRO A 332 4.74 8.46 15.13
C PRO A 332 3.95 9.73 14.79
N PHE A 333 3.05 9.63 13.81
CA PHE A 333 2.16 10.71 13.41
C PHE A 333 0.68 10.34 13.58
N VAL A 334 0.26 9.15 13.10
CA VAL A 334 -1.07 8.62 13.42
C VAL A 334 -0.91 7.24 14.02
N GLN A 335 -1.49 7.03 15.20
CA GLN A 335 -1.47 5.77 15.94
C GLN A 335 -2.88 5.36 16.36
N GLY A 336 -3.06 4.11 16.83
CA GLY A 336 -4.30 3.63 17.42
C GLY A 336 -4.92 2.44 16.70
N TRP A 337 -4.47 2.08 15.48
CA TRP A 337 -4.89 0.82 14.82
C TRP A 337 -4.44 -0.41 15.62
N LEU A 338 -3.23 -0.38 16.19
CA LEU A 338 -2.81 -1.34 17.20
C LEU A 338 -3.19 -0.83 18.59
N HIS A 339 -3.95 -1.61 19.33
CA HIS A 339 -4.41 -1.24 20.68
C HIS A 339 -4.52 -2.48 21.57
N ARG A 340 -4.72 -2.26 22.86
CA ARG A 340 -5.07 -3.36 23.78
C ARG A 340 -6.57 -3.44 23.93
N ASN A 341 -7.12 -4.66 23.80
CA ASN A 341 -8.53 -4.93 24.05
C ASN A 341 -8.86 -4.92 25.57
N LEU A 342 -10.13 -5.14 25.93
CA LEU A 342 -10.62 -5.11 27.29
C LEU A 342 -9.92 -6.07 28.26
N ILE A 343 -9.30 -7.14 27.74
CA ILE A 343 -8.54 -8.13 28.53
C ILE A 343 -7.03 -7.94 28.38
N GLY A 344 -6.59 -6.77 27.92
CA GLY A 344 -5.19 -6.40 27.80
C GLY A 344 -4.40 -7.04 26.65
N ARG A 345 -5.05 -7.82 25.77
CA ARG A 345 -4.40 -8.43 24.59
C ARG A 345 -4.30 -7.44 23.45
N GLU A 346 -3.23 -7.56 22.66
CA GLU A 346 -3.08 -6.81 21.41
C GLU A 346 -4.22 -7.11 20.45
N ALA A 347 -4.82 -6.06 19.91
CA ALA A 347 -5.87 -6.11 18.92
C ALA A 347 -5.58 -5.11 17.80
N VAL A 348 -5.93 -5.47 16.58
CA VAL A 348 -5.72 -4.65 15.39
C VAL A 348 -7.08 -4.22 14.86
N GLY A 349 -7.31 -2.91 14.78
CA GLY A 349 -8.54 -2.32 14.26
C GLY A 349 -8.46 -1.93 12.79
N GLY A 350 -7.27 -1.88 12.21
CA GLY A 350 -7.03 -1.53 10.82
C GLY A 350 -5.55 -1.61 10.49
N ARG A 351 -5.20 -1.42 9.21
CA ARG A 351 -3.83 -1.48 8.70
C ARG A 351 -3.60 -0.38 7.67
N PRO A 352 -2.88 0.70 8.01
CA PRO A 352 -2.61 1.78 7.06
C PRO A 352 -1.74 1.26 5.90
N ALA A 353 -2.14 1.58 4.66
CA ALA A 353 -1.51 1.03 3.46
C ALA A 353 -0.84 2.09 2.57
N ASP A 354 -1.44 3.27 2.42
CA ASP A 354 -0.85 4.36 1.66
C ASP A 354 -1.22 5.72 2.28
N VAL A 355 -0.48 6.73 1.89
CA VAL A 355 -0.71 8.13 2.24
C VAL A 355 -0.76 8.98 0.97
N LEU A 356 -1.60 10.02 0.94
CA LEU A 356 -1.74 10.90 -0.22
C LEU A 356 -2.05 12.32 0.24
N VAL A 357 -1.34 13.32 -0.28
CA VAL A 357 -1.60 14.73 0.02
C VAL A 357 -2.65 15.27 -0.94
N LEU A 358 -3.77 15.79 -0.41
CA LEU A 358 -4.79 16.46 -1.21
C LEU A 358 -4.33 17.88 -1.62
N PRO A 359 -4.92 18.47 -2.67
CA PRO A 359 -4.60 19.84 -3.09
C PRO A 359 -4.84 20.91 -2.01
N ASP A 360 -5.71 20.67 -1.04
CA ASP A 360 -5.93 21.55 0.10
C ASP A 360 -4.87 21.40 1.21
N GLY A 361 -3.90 20.49 1.02
CA GLY A 361 -2.82 20.19 1.95
C GLY A 361 -3.18 19.20 3.06
N SER A 362 -4.41 18.69 3.12
CA SER A 362 -4.74 17.59 4.05
C SER A 362 -4.13 16.27 3.59
N LEU A 363 -3.88 15.34 4.52
CA LEU A 363 -3.32 14.02 4.26
C LEU A 363 -4.41 12.96 4.31
N LEU A 364 -4.52 12.15 3.26
CA LEU A 364 -5.32 10.93 3.26
C LEU A 364 -4.47 9.73 3.69
N ILE A 365 -5.12 8.76 4.33
CA ILE A 365 -4.53 7.48 4.73
C ILE A 365 -5.52 6.39 4.32
N SER A 366 -5.10 5.45 3.49
CA SER A 366 -5.87 4.24 3.19
C SER A 366 -5.63 3.16 4.24
N ASP A 367 -6.66 2.38 4.54
CA ASP A 367 -6.67 1.26 5.48
C ASP A 367 -7.30 0.07 4.79
N ASP A 368 -6.51 -0.93 4.42
CA ASP A 368 -7.00 -2.06 3.64
C ASP A 368 -7.78 -3.08 4.48
N GLN A 369 -7.46 -3.22 5.75
CA GLN A 369 -8.21 -4.09 6.66
C GLN A 369 -9.55 -3.47 7.04
N GLY A 370 -9.58 -2.16 7.29
CA GLY A 370 -10.79 -1.42 7.64
C GLY A 370 -11.68 -1.12 6.43
N GLY A 371 -11.16 -1.22 5.20
CA GLY A 371 -11.85 -0.82 3.99
C GLY A 371 -12.13 0.68 3.95
N ALA A 372 -11.27 1.46 4.57
CA ALA A 372 -11.50 2.86 4.90
C ALA A 372 -10.43 3.79 4.33
N ILE A 373 -10.80 5.05 4.21
CA ILE A 373 -9.87 6.16 3.99
C ILE A 373 -10.12 7.18 5.09
N TYR A 374 -9.06 7.58 5.77
CA TYR A 374 -9.06 8.65 6.77
C TYR A 374 -8.47 9.92 6.17
N ARG A 375 -8.86 11.07 6.74
CA ARG A 375 -8.31 12.38 6.40
C ARG A 375 -7.74 13.05 7.64
N VAL A 376 -6.50 13.50 7.56
CA VAL A 376 -5.84 14.28 8.61
C VAL A 376 -5.74 15.73 8.16
N ARG A 377 -6.14 16.65 9.05
CA ARG A 377 -6.06 18.11 8.86
C ARG A 377 -5.33 18.75 10.05
N HIS A 378 -4.58 19.79 9.77
CA HIS A 378 -4.15 20.70 10.82
C HIS A 378 -5.24 21.74 11.05
N VAL A 379 -5.63 21.92 12.31
CA VAL A 379 -6.60 22.93 12.74
C VAL A 379 -5.83 23.93 13.61
N ALA A 380 -5.82 25.19 13.19
CA ALA A 380 -5.26 26.24 14.03
C ALA A 380 -5.97 26.26 15.38
N PRO A 381 -5.25 26.47 16.48
CA PRO A 381 -5.84 26.56 17.81
C PRO A 381 -6.85 27.70 17.94
#